data_a445d78bd89c09075401d18fc03d6490
#
_entry.id   a445d78bd89c09075401d18fc03d6490
#
_cell.length_a   1.000
_cell.length_b   1.000
_cell.length_c   1.000
_cell.angle_alpha   90.00
_cell.angle_beta   90.00
_cell.angle_gamma   90.00
#
_symmetry.space_group_name_H-M   'P 1'
#
loop_
_entity.id
_entity.type
_entity.pdbx_description
1 polymer ?
#
loop_
_entity_poly.entity_id
_entity_poly.type
_entity_poly.pdbx_seq_one_letter_code
_entity_poly.pdbx_strand_id
1 'polypeptide(L)'
;MSAQSDGYVEHRLEHYKQRYSWDCGVSCVIMLLSEEQRTEMLENFDRICQEEGFNQSTWTIDLCYLLKRFDIQHVMYTELLGVNESYKKQGYYNKIIDMDRDRVLQRFDAAVSAGIVVEQHSLTSEELVAHLSRHGPVVVLVDSGLLVCDLCRHNKIKAEFRRCFGGSYSGHYVVVVGYSRGKLLYRDPALSPRLCAASPARLARAARAKGTDHDVILVYNDYR
;
A
#
# COMPACT_ATOMS: atom_id res chain seq x y z
N MET A 1 -19.54 19.54 18.07
CA MET A 1 -18.09 19.51 18.30
C MET A 1 -17.79 18.24 19.08
N SER A 2 -17.52 17.14 18.40
CA SER A 2 -17.14 15.87 19.05
C SER A 2 -15.65 15.95 19.41
N ALA A 3 -15.36 15.73 20.70
CA ALA A 3 -13.99 15.61 21.18
C ALA A 3 -13.30 14.47 20.41
N GLN A 4 -12.35 14.81 19.53
CA GLN A 4 -11.40 13.85 19.02
C GLN A 4 -10.60 13.34 20.24
N SER A 5 -10.84 12.09 20.61
CA SER A 5 -10.01 11.43 21.61
C SER A 5 -8.57 11.47 21.12
N ASP A 6 -7.68 12.01 21.93
CA ASP A 6 -6.22 11.99 21.75
C ASP A 6 -5.68 10.54 21.85
N GLY A 7 -6.32 9.62 21.14
CA GLY A 7 -5.96 8.22 21.12
C GLY A 7 -4.64 8.00 20.38
N TYR A 8 -3.78 7.21 20.97
CA TYR A 8 -2.60 6.66 20.34
C TYR A 8 -2.87 5.21 19.96
N VAL A 9 -2.65 4.86 18.70
CA VAL A 9 -2.69 3.50 18.18
C VAL A 9 -1.43 3.28 17.34
N GLU A 10 -0.71 2.20 17.59
CA GLU A 10 0.40 1.76 16.75
C GLU A 10 0.47 0.23 16.74
N HIS A 11 0.30 -0.34 15.55
CA HIS A 11 0.63 -1.74 15.28
C HIS A 11 2.14 -1.82 15.07
N ARG A 12 2.84 -2.47 16.01
CA ARG A 12 4.30 -2.59 15.94
C ARG A 12 4.67 -3.60 14.87
N LEU A 13 5.25 -3.11 13.78
CA LEU A 13 5.77 -3.92 12.70
C LEU A 13 7.28 -3.79 12.65
N GLU A 14 7.96 -4.89 12.39
CA GLU A 14 9.38 -4.85 12.06
C GLU A 14 9.57 -4.29 10.66
N HIS A 15 10.43 -3.28 10.54
CA HIS A 15 10.66 -2.62 9.26
C HIS A 15 11.43 -3.51 8.31
N TYR A 16 10.97 -3.59 7.06
CA TYR A 16 11.70 -4.22 5.98
C TYR A 16 11.95 -3.20 4.87
N LYS A 17 13.23 -3.03 4.49
CA LYS A 17 13.61 -2.11 3.43
C LYS A 17 13.56 -2.83 2.08
N GLN A 18 12.88 -2.23 1.09
CA GLN A 18 12.82 -2.77 -0.26
C GLN A 18 14.23 -2.97 -0.87
N ARG A 19 14.37 -4.03 -1.64
CA ARG A 19 15.63 -4.41 -2.32
C ARG A 19 15.72 -3.79 -3.70
N TYR A 20 14.60 -3.75 -4.41
CA TYR A 20 14.48 -3.33 -5.81
C TYR A 20 13.55 -2.12 -5.93
N SER A 21 13.51 -1.51 -7.11
CA SER A 21 12.64 -0.36 -7.38
C SER A 21 11.15 -0.73 -7.51
N TRP A 22 10.83 -2.02 -7.67
CA TRP A 22 9.48 -2.54 -7.92
C TRP A 22 8.86 -3.27 -6.72
N ASP A 23 9.65 -3.68 -5.72
CA ASP A 23 9.20 -4.57 -4.64
C ASP A 23 8.67 -3.83 -3.39
N CYS A 24 8.33 -2.54 -3.50
CA CYS A 24 7.80 -1.77 -2.37
C CYS A 24 6.52 -2.40 -1.79
N GLY A 25 5.62 -2.90 -2.63
CA GLY A 25 4.42 -3.62 -2.18
C GLY A 25 4.74 -4.94 -1.49
N VAL A 26 5.63 -5.74 -2.08
CA VAL A 26 6.10 -7.01 -1.47
C VAL A 26 6.75 -6.73 -0.11
N SER A 27 7.56 -5.66 -0.03
CA SER A 27 8.19 -5.24 1.22
C SER A 27 7.18 -4.82 2.29
N CYS A 28 6.06 -4.19 1.88
CA CYS A 28 4.95 -3.92 2.78
C CYS A 28 4.32 -5.22 3.32
N VAL A 29 4.11 -6.22 2.47
CA VAL A 29 3.61 -7.53 2.90
C VAL A 29 4.59 -8.20 3.86
N ILE A 30 5.90 -8.20 3.59
CA ILE A 30 6.92 -8.77 4.49
C ILE A 30 6.87 -8.14 5.89
N MET A 31 6.56 -6.84 6.00
CA MET A 31 6.38 -6.20 7.31
C MET A 31 5.15 -6.69 8.08
N LEU A 32 4.17 -7.30 7.40
CA LEU A 32 2.93 -7.81 8.00
C LEU A 32 3.03 -9.27 8.43
N LEU A 33 4.05 -9.99 7.98
CA LEU A 33 4.25 -11.42 8.25
C LEU A 33 4.75 -11.66 9.68
N SER A 34 4.38 -12.82 10.26
CA SER A 34 5.02 -13.34 11.46
C SER A 34 6.50 -13.60 11.23
N GLU A 35 7.27 -13.85 12.29
CA GLU A 35 8.70 -14.15 12.17
C GLU A 35 8.96 -15.40 11.31
N GLU A 36 8.16 -16.46 11.50
CA GLU A 36 8.26 -17.71 10.73
C GLU A 36 7.91 -17.48 9.26
N GLN A 37 6.77 -16.84 8.99
CA GLN A 37 6.32 -16.52 7.62
C GLN A 37 7.32 -15.60 6.91
N ARG A 38 7.90 -14.65 7.63
CA ARG A 38 8.94 -13.76 7.09
C ARG A 38 10.19 -14.51 6.71
N THR A 39 10.63 -15.45 7.56
CA THR A 39 11.78 -16.30 7.29
C THR A 39 11.52 -17.13 6.03
N GLU A 40 10.37 -17.78 5.94
CA GLU A 40 9.95 -18.53 4.74
C GLU A 40 9.97 -17.64 3.48
N MET A 41 9.37 -16.44 3.57
CA MET A 41 9.32 -15.50 2.45
C MET A 41 10.72 -15.06 2.00
N LEU A 42 11.62 -14.80 2.95
CA LEU A 42 12.96 -14.29 2.64
C LEU A 42 13.89 -15.38 2.09
N GLU A 43 13.80 -16.61 2.59
CA GLU A 43 14.56 -17.75 2.09
C GLU A 43 14.12 -18.17 0.68
N ASN A 44 12.86 -17.95 0.35
CA ASN A 44 12.27 -18.34 -0.93
C ASN A 44 11.85 -17.15 -1.81
N PHE A 45 12.43 -15.97 -1.57
CA PHE A 45 11.98 -14.71 -2.18
C PHE A 45 11.84 -14.79 -3.70
N ASP A 46 12.90 -15.21 -4.40
CA ASP A 46 12.90 -15.25 -5.86
C ASP A 46 11.89 -16.26 -6.40
N ARG A 47 11.79 -17.44 -5.77
CA ARG A 47 10.84 -18.48 -6.13
C ARG A 47 9.40 -18.00 -5.94
N ILE A 48 9.08 -17.42 -4.78
CA ILE A 48 7.74 -16.90 -4.48
C ILE A 48 7.38 -15.76 -5.44
N CYS A 49 8.29 -14.83 -5.68
CA CYS A 49 8.06 -13.75 -6.64
C CYS A 49 7.82 -14.26 -8.07
N GLN A 50 8.52 -15.31 -8.47
CA GLN A 50 8.32 -15.96 -9.77
C GLN A 50 6.96 -16.68 -9.84
N GLU A 51 6.60 -17.46 -8.82
CA GLU A 51 5.31 -18.15 -8.72
C GLU A 51 4.14 -17.17 -8.74
N GLU A 52 4.29 -16.02 -8.08
CA GLU A 52 3.30 -14.94 -8.07
C GLU A 52 3.33 -14.08 -9.34
N GLY A 53 4.27 -14.29 -10.25
CA GLY A 53 4.38 -13.54 -11.50
C GLY A 53 4.83 -12.08 -11.34
N PHE A 54 5.58 -11.76 -10.26
CA PHE A 54 6.12 -10.43 -10.01
C PHE A 54 7.40 -10.21 -10.84
N ASN A 55 7.25 -9.94 -12.13
CA ASN A 55 8.41 -9.85 -13.03
C ASN A 55 9.25 -8.59 -12.85
N GLN A 56 8.67 -7.44 -12.59
CA GLN A 56 9.32 -6.16 -12.27
C GLN A 56 8.25 -5.12 -11.85
N SER A 57 7.06 -5.57 -11.48
CA SER A 57 5.95 -4.74 -11.05
C SER A 57 5.02 -5.55 -10.15
N THR A 58 4.37 -4.86 -9.23
CA THR A 58 3.35 -5.44 -8.36
C THR A 58 2.11 -4.54 -8.38
N TRP A 59 0.95 -5.15 -8.55
CA TRP A 59 -0.34 -4.49 -8.45
C TRP A 59 -0.97 -4.79 -7.10
N THR A 60 -1.92 -3.98 -6.67
CA THR A 60 -2.55 -4.17 -5.36
C THR A 60 -3.23 -5.52 -5.24
N ILE A 61 -3.89 -5.99 -6.31
CA ILE A 61 -4.47 -7.33 -6.34
C ILE A 61 -3.40 -8.43 -6.18
N ASP A 62 -2.20 -8.25 -6.73
CA ASP A 62 -1.10 -9.19 -6.58
C ASP A 62 -0.68 -9.35 -5.10
N LEU A 63 -0.69 -8.23 -4.36
CA LEU A 63 -0.37 -8.25 -2.93
C LEU A 63 -1.44 -8.97 -2.11
N CYS A 64 -2.72 -8.93 -2.56
CA CYS A 64 -3.79 -9.71 -1.94
C CYS A 64 -3.55 -11.22 -2.10
N TYR A 65 -3.10 -11.68 -3.27
CA TYR A 65 -2.74 -13.08 -3.47
C TYR A 65 -1.54 -13.49 -2.61
N LEU A 66 -0.53 -12.61 -2.48
CA LEU A 66 0.61 -12.85 -1.60
C LEU A 66 0.19 -12.90 -0.12
N LEU A 67 -0.69 -12.02 0.34
CA LEU A 67 -1.25 -12.07 1.70
C LEU A 67 -2.05 -13.36 1.93
N LYS A 68 -2.86 -13.77 0.93
CA LYS A 68 -3.62 -15.01 0.98
C LYS A 68 -2.72 -16.25 1.07
N ARG A 69 -1.59 -16.26 0.36
CA ARG A 69 -0.58 -17.33 0.43
C ARG A 69 -0.09 -17.57 1.86
N PHE A 70 0.04 -16.49 2.65
CA PHE A 70 0.44 -16.53 4.06
C PHE A 70 -0.73 -16.52 5.03
N ASP A 71 -1.95 -16.78 4.56
CA ASP A 71 -3.17 -16.84 5.35
C ASP A 71 -3.46 -15.58 6.18
N ILE A 72 -3.03 -14.41 5.69
CA ILE A 72 -3.31 -13.12 6.30
C ILE A 72 -4.69 -12.65 5.86
N GLN A 73 -5.58 -12.43 6.82
CA GLN A 73 -6.94 -11.93 6.55
C GLN A 73 -6.89 -10.47 6.09
N HIS A 74 -7.52 -10.19 4.96
CA HIS A 74 -7.52 -8.86 4.37
C HIS A 74 -8.72 -8.61 3.46
N VAL A 75 -8.98 -7.33 3.20
CA VAL A 75 -9.95 -6.85 2.21
C VAL A 75 -9.28 -5.77 1.37
N MET A 76 -9.42 -5.84 0.06
CA MET A 76 -8.97 -4.80 -0.86
C MET A 76 -10.12 -3.84 -1.16
N TYR A 77 -9.87 -2.54 -1.02
CA TYR A 77 -10.72 -1.48 -1.55
C TYR A 77 -10.05 -0.81 -2.74
N THR A 78 -10.82 -0.53 -3.78
CA THR A 78 -10.37 0.16 -5.00
C THR A 78 -11.51 0.96 -5.63
N GLU A 79 -11.22 2.00 -6.36
CA GLU A 79 -12.24 2.71 -7.17
C GLU A 79 -12.51 2.01 -8.51
N LEU A 80 -11.59 1.13 -8.96
CA LEU A 80 -11.70 0.43 -10.23
C LEU A 80 -11.36 -1.06 -10.09
N LEU A 81 -12.31 -1.92 -10.46
CA LEU A 81 -12.06 -3.36 -10.58
C LEU A 81 -11.40 -3.65 -11.95
N GLY A 82 -10.10 -3.92 -11.95
CA GLY A 82 -9.34 -4.23 -13.17
C GLY A 82 -8.21 -3.26 -13.48
N VAL A 83 -7.97 -2.99 -14.76
CA VAL A 83 -6.87 -2.16 -15.27
C VAL A 83 -7.41 -0.91 -15.94
N ASN A 84 -6.95 0.26 -15.51
CA ASN A 84 -7.32 1.53 -16.11
C ASN A 84 -6.46 1.83 -17.35
N GLU A 85 -6.97 1.52 -18.53
CA GLU A 85 -6.25 1.74 -19.79
C GLU A 85 -5.97 3.23 -20.10
N SER A 86 -6.69 4.16 -19.47
CA SER A 86 -6.42 5.59 -19.65
C SER A 86 -5.03 6.00 -19.15
N TYR A 87 -4.41 5.20 -18.27
CA TYR A 87 -3.06 5.42 -17.76
C TYR A 87 -1.95 5.04 -18.76
N LYS A 88 -2.27 4.32 -19.83
CA LYS A 88 -1.31 4.05 -20.94
C LYS A 88 -0.70 5.33 -21.53
N LYS A 89 -1.40 6.45 -21.44
CA LYS A 89 -0.88 7.76 -21.89
C LYS A 89 0.15 8.37 -20.92
N GLN A 90 0.35 7.78 -19.75
CA GLN A 90 1.37 8.20 -18.78
C GLN A 90 2.57 7.28 -18.94
N GLY A 91 3.71 7.81 -19.41
CA GLY A 91 4.89 7.03 -19.82
C GLY A 91 5.43 6.00 -18.82
N TYR A 92 5.08 6.10 -17.53
CA TYR A 92 5.39 5.11 -16.51
C TYR A 92 4.61 3.79 -16.69
N TYR A 93 3.34 3.87 -17.10
CA TYR A 93 2.45 2.71 -17.18
C TYR A 93 2.47 1.94 -18.51
N ASN A 94 2.96 2.55 -19.60
CA ASN A 94 2.86 1.94 -20.93
C ASN A 94 3.39 0.49 -20.97
N LYS A 95 4.61 0.28 -20.51
CA LYS A 95 5.24 -1.06 -20.54
C LYS A 95 4.65 -2.01 -19.51
N ILE A 96 4.31 -1.47 -18.32
CA ILE A 96 3.80 -2.27 -17.19
C ILE A 96 2.40 -2.80 -17.50
N ILE A 97 1.51 -1.95 -18.02
CA ILE A 97 0.14 -2.36 -18.36
C ILE A 97 0.15 -3.45 -19.44
N ASP A 98 0.95 -3.28 -20.50
CA ASP A 98 0.97 -4.27 -21.58
C ASP A 98 1.55 -5.63 -21.13
N MET A 99 2.46 -5.65 -20.16
CA MET A 99 3.05 -6.89 -19.63
C MET A 99 2.15 -7.59 -18.61
N ASP A 100 1.43 -6.83 -17.79
CA ASP A 100 0.76 -7.37 -16.59
C ASP A 100 -0.75 -7.47 -16.75
N ARG A 101 -1.33 -6.84 -17.77
CA ARG A 101 -2.78 -6.68 -17.95
C ARG A 101 -3.54 -7.99 -17.79
N ASP A 102 -3.13 -9.01 -18.54
CA ASP A 102 -3.86 -10.28 -18.57
C ASP A 102 -3.77 -11.01 -17.22
N ARG A 103 -2.61 -10.99 -16.57
CA ARG A 103 -2.43 -11.52 -15.22
C ARG A 103 -3.31 -10.78 -14.20
N VAL A 104 -3.32 -9.45 -14.23
CA VAL A 104 -4.09 -8.62 -13.30
C VAL A 104 -5.59 -8.85 -13.48
N LEU A 105 -6.09 -8.86 -14.73
CA LEU A 105 -7.51 -9.13 -15.01
C LEU A 105 -7.91 -10.53 -14.54
N GLN A 106 -7.11 -11.57 -14.83
CA GLN A 106 -7.35 -12.93 -14.34
C GLN A 106 -7.42 -13.00 -12.81
N ARG A 107 -6.58 -12.25 -12.11
CA ARG A 107 -6.61 -12.18 -10.64
C ARG A 107 -7.87 -11.51 -10.11
N PHE A 108 -8.33 -10.42 -10.72
CA PHE A 108 -9.62 -9.82 -10.35
C PHE A 108 -10.78 -10.79 -10.60
N ASP A 109 -10.83 -11.45 -11.74
CA ASP A 109 -11.87 -12.41 -12.09
C ASP A 109 -11.88 -13.63 -11.14
N ALA A 110 -10.72 -14.10 -10.73
CA ALA A 110 -10.57 -15.25 -9.85
C ALA A 110 -10.59 -14.92 -8.35
N ALA A 111 -10.60 -13.64 -7.96
CA ALA A 111 -10.45 -13.21 -6.56
C ALA A 111 -11.45 -13.89 -5.62
N VAL A 112 -12.74 -13.89 -5.98
CA VAL A 112 -13.80 -14.49 -5.15
C VAL A 112 -13.57 -15.99 -4.97
N SER A 113 -13.23 -16.72 -6.03
CA SER A 113 -12.96 -18.16 -5.97
C SER A 113 -11.68 -18.48 -5.19
N ALA A 114 -10.72 -17.55 -5.18
CA ALA A 114 -9.50 -17.63 -4.35
C ALA A 114 -9.76 -17.25 -2.88
N GLY A 115 -10.98 -16.82 -2.52
CA GLY A 115 -11.32 -16.35 -1.18
C GLY A 115 -10.69 -15.00 -0.84
N ILE A 116 -10.48 -14.16 -1.85
CA ILE A 116 -10.00 -12.79 -1.70
C ILE A 116 -11.19 -11.83 -1.87
N VAL A 117 -11.41 -10.97 -0.89
CA VAL A 117 -12.47 -9.98 -0.92
C VAL A 117 -11.94 -8.69 -1.54
N VAL A 118 -12.58 -8.27 -2.63
CA VAL A 118 -12.29 -6.99 -3.30
C VAL A 118 -13.60 -6.20 -3.39
N GLU A 119 -13.60 -4.99 -2.88
CA GLU A 119 -14.77 -4.12 -2.88
C GLU A 119 -14.47 -2.82 -3.62
N GLN A 120 -15.42 -2.39 -4.46
CA GLN A 120 -15.36 -1.09 -5.10
C GLN A 120 -15.80 -0.01 -4.10
N HIS A 121 -14.84 0.50 -3.36
CA HIS A 121 -15.05 1.47 -2.28
C HIS A 121 -13.87 2.45 -2.16
N SER A 122 -14.19 3.70 -1.86
CA SER A 122 -13.19 4.75 -1.62
C SER A 122 -13.09 5.02 -0.13
N LEU A 123 -12.03 4.52 0.49
CA LEU A 123 -11.82 4.60 1.94
C LEU A 123 -11.72 6.05 2.43
N THR A 124 -12.53 6.43 3.40
CA THR A 124 -12.45 7.73 4.07
C THR A 124 -11.37 7.74 5.16
N SER A 125 -10.94 8.94 5.58
CA SER A 125 -9.99 9.06 6.69
C SER A 125 -10.56 8.55 8.01
N GLU A 126 -11.85 8.69 8.21
CA GLU A 126 -12.58 8.22 9.40
C GLU A 126 -12.63 6.69 9.44
N GLU A 127 -12.94 6.04 8.33
CA GLU A 127 -12.91 4.57 8.19
C GLU A 127 -11.50 4.03 8.39
N LEU A 128 -10.49 4.68 7.81
CA LEU A 128 -9.08 4.32 8.02
C LEU A 128 -8.71 4.34 9.50
N VAL A 129 -9.02 5.42 10.22
CA VAL A 129 -8.74 5.52 11.66
C VAL A 129 -9.54 4.49 12.46
N ALA A 130 -10.79 4.24 12.10
CA ALA A 130 -11.62 3.21 12.74
C ALA A 130 -11.03 1.81 12.54
N HIS A 131 -10.56 1.48 11.34
CA HIS A 131 -9.90 0.20 11.05
C HIS A 131 -8.61 0.04 11.85
N LEU A 132 -7.72 1.04 11.82
CA LEU A 132 -6.47 1.04 12.61
C LEU A 132 -6.73 0.84 14.11
N SER A 133 -7.84 1.38 14.62
CA SER A 133 -8.18 1.29 16.05
C SER A 133 -8.68 -0.09 16.48
N ARG A 134 -9.29 -0.85 15.54
CA ARG A 134 -10.05 -2.06 15.89
C ARG A 134 -9.46 -3.33 15.31
N HIS A 135 -8.77 -3.23 14.18
CA HIS A 135 -8.44 -4.41 13.36
C HIS A 135 -6.95 -4.57 13.09
N GLY A 136 -6.32 -3.62 12.40
CA GLY A 136 -4.94 -3.82 12.01
C GLY A 136 -4.37 -2.71 11.12
N PRO A 137 -3.17 -2.92 10.59
CA PRO A 137 -2.52 -1.98 9.68
C PRO A 137 -3.21 -1.96 8.31
N VAL A 138 -2.86 -0.94 7.49
CA VAL A 138 -3.42 -0.75 6.15
C VAL A 138 -2.30 -0.53 5.16
N VAL A 139 -2.25 -1.31 4.08
CA VAL A 139 -1.34 -1.03 2.95
C VAL A 139 -2.02 -0.04 2.02
N VAL A 140 -1.32 1.02 1.64
CA VAL A 140 -1.87 2.10 0.83
C VAL A 140 -0.98 2.35 -0.38
N LEU A 141 -1.56 2.35 -1.57
CA LEU A 141 -0.90 2.82 -2.79
C LEU A 141 -0.96 4.35 -2.85
N VAL A 142 0.17 4.97 -3.00
CA VAL A 142 0.31 6.43 -3.02
C VAL A 142 1.15 6.91 -4.21
N ASP A 143 0.96 8.16 -4.60
CA ASP A 143 1.98 8.86 -5.37
C ASP A 143 3.11 9.32 -4.44
N SER A 144 4.27 8.67 -4.52
CA SER A 144 5.43 8.97 -3.67
C SER A 144 5.87 10.42 -3.73
N GLY A 145 5.66 11.09 -4.86
CA GLY A 145 6.01 12.50 -5.02
C GLY A 145 5.10 13.47 -4.27
N LEU A 146 3.93 13.02 -3.79
CA LEU A 146 2.98 13.81 -3.01
C LEU A 146 3.01 13.47 -1.51
N LEU A 147 3.59 12.32 -1.15
CA LEU A 147 3.70 11.91 0.25
C LEU A 147 4.90 12.60 0.92
N VAL A 148 4.62 13.44 1.89
CA VAL A 148 5.63 14.16 2.69
C VAL A 148 5.52 13.74 4.14
N CYS A 149 6.64 13.29 4.71
CA CYS A 149 6.72 12.98 6.13
C CYS A 149 6.90 14.23 6.98
N ASP A 150 6.06 14.40 8.00
CA ASP A 150 6.14 15.53 8.93
C ASP A 150 7.28 15.40 9.94
N LEU A 151 7.73 14.17 10.23
CA LEU A 151 8.78 13.91 11.21
C LEU A 151 10.18 14.05 10.58
N CYS A 152 10.44 13.38 9.47
CA CYS A 152 11.74 13.37 8.82
C CYS A 152 11.87 14.35 7.65
N ARG A 153 10.79 15.06 7.33
CA ARG A 153 10.72 16.00 6.19
C ARG A 153 11.09 15.40 4.83
N HIS A 154 11.09 14.07 4.73
CA HIS A 154 11.36 13.38 3.47
C HIS A 154 10.38 13.85 2.38
N ASN A 155 10.86 13.97 1.16
CA ASN A 155 10.14 14.48 -0.02
C ASN A 155 9.62 15.93 0.06
N LYS A 156 9.88 16.68 1.11
CA LYS A 156 9.31 18.03 1.24
C LYS A 156 9.63 18.93 0.03
N ILE A 157 10.90 19.02 -0.35
CA ILE A 157 11.34 19.85 -1.48
C ILE A 157 10.77 19.32 -2.80
N LYS A 158 10.80 17.98 -3.02
CA LYS A 158 10.28 17.34 -4.23
C LYS A 158 8.76 17.56 -4.37
N ALA A 159 8.01 17.45 -3.27
CA ALA A 159 6.57 17.66 -3.27
C ALA A 159 6.20 19.15 -3.51
N GLU A 160 6.95 20.08 -2.95
CA GLU A 160 6.75 21.52 -3.20
C GLU A 160 7.05 21.87 -4.66
N PHE A 161 8.13 21.33 -5.23
CA PHE A 161 8.46 21.50 -6.64
C PHE A 161 7.37 20.94 -7.55
N ARG A 162 6.88 19.71 -7.28
CA ARG A 162 5.78 19.11 -8.06
C ARG A 162 4.47 19.91 -7.97
N ARG A 163 4.20 20.52 -6.82
CA ARG A 163 3.02 21.37 -6.66
C ARG A 163 3.07 22.61 -7.57
N CYS A 164 4.26 23.16 -7.79
CA CYS A 164 4.45 24.36 -8.60
C CYS A 164 4.59 24.08 -10.09
N PHE A 165 5.25 23.00 -10.46
CA PHE A 165 5.68 22.72 -11.83
C PHE A 165 5.10 21.42 -12.42
N GLY A 166 4.30 20.69 -11.65
CA GLY A 166 3.82 19.37 -12.04
C GLY A 166 4.90 18.29 -11.94
N GLY A 167 4.57 17.04 -12.30
CA GLY A 167 5.50 15.91 -12.30
C GLY A 167 4.79 14.61 -12.69
N SER A 168 5.57 13.63 -13.14
CA SER A 168 5.05 12.30 -13.46
C SER A 168 4.63 11.54 -12.20
N TYR A 169 3.60 10.73 -12.32
CA TYR A 169 3.18 9.79 -11.28
C TYR A 169 4.30 8.79 -10.95
N SER A 170 4.41 8.44 -9.67
CA SER A 170 5.33 7.42 -9.19
C SER A 170 4.64 6.61 -8.09
N GLY A 171 4.04 5.47 -8.49
CA GLY A 171 3.35 4.56 -7.59
C GLY A 171 4.30 4.01 -6.53
N HIS A 172 3.82 3.96 -5.29
CA HIS A 172 4.59 3.47 -4.16
C HIS A 172 3.66 2.96 -3.07
N TYR A 173 4.02 1.86 -2.43
CA TYR A 173 3.25 1.32 -1.32
C TYR A 173 3.88 1.70 0.02
N VAL A 174 3.03 2.02 0.98
CA VAL A 174 3.40 2.24 2.38
C VAL A 174 2.44 1.48 3.29
N VAL A 175 2.89 1.16 4.51
CA VAL A 175 2.01 0.55 5.53
C VAL A 175 1.66 1.60 6.56
N VAL A 176 0.38 1.96 6.65
CA VAL A 176 -0.16 2.78 7.74
C VAL A 176 -0.35 1.88 8.94
N VAL A 177 0.35 2.20 10.03
CA VAL A 177 0.43 1.36 11.22
C VAL A 177 -0.31 1.93 12.42
N GLY A 178 -0.86 3.14 12.31
CA GLY A 178 -1.57 3.73 13.43
C GLY A 178 -1.82 5.22 13.28
N TYR A 179 -2.20 5.83 14.37
CA TYR A 179 -2.34 7.29 14.44
C TYR A 179 -1.96 7.83 15.81
N SER A 180 -1.55 9.10 15.84
CA SER A 180 -1.22 9.84 17.06
C SER A 180 -1.35 11.32 16.83
N ARG A 181 -1.97 12.03 17.78
CA ARG A 181 -2.07 13.50 17.78
C ARG A 181 -2.54 14.07 16.42
N GLY A 182 -3.60 13.48 15.87
CA GLY A 182 -4.18 13.89 14.59
C GLY A 182 -3.34 13.58 13.35
N LYS A 183 -2.30 12.72 13.46
CA LYS A 183 -1.46 12.26 12.34
C LYS A 183 -1.54 10.76 12.18
N LEU A 184 -1.54 10.31 10.94
CA LEU A 184 -1.36 8.91 10.58
C LEU A 184 0.11 8.56 10.64
N LEU A 185 0.41 7.41 11.27
CA LEU A 185 1.76 6.85 11.39
C LEU A 185 1.95 5.77 10.32
N TYR A 186 3.08 5.79 9.62
CA TYR A 186 3.32 4.83 8.56
C TYR A 186 4.78 4.39 8.46
N ARG A 187 5.00 3.19 7.89
CA ARG A 187 6.29 2.65 7.50
C ARG A 187 6.44 2.76 5.99
N ASP A 188 7.58 3.26 5.55
CA ASP A 188 7.91 3.45 4.14
C ASP A 188 9.09 2.53 3.78
N PRO A 189 8.89 1.50 2.92
CA PRO A 189 9.92 0.52 2.61
C PRO A 189 11.11 1.11 1.83
N ALA A 190 10.96 2.28 1.21
CA ALA A 190 12.07 2.95 0.54
C ALA A 190 13.05 3.65 1.50
N LEU A 191 12.66 3.80 2.76
CA LEU A 191 13.43 4.55 3.77
C LEU A 191 14.17 3.60 4.72
N SER A 192 15.10 4.17 5.50
CA SER A 192 15.71 3.47 6.64
C SER A 192 14.67 3.16 7.71
N PRO A 193 14.90 2.18 8.61
CA PRO A 193 13.98 1.84 9.69
C PRO A 193 13.62 3.06 10.54
N ARG A 194 12.42 3.58 10.33
CA ARG A 194 11.86 4.70 11.09
C ARG A 194 10.34 4.72 10.96
N LEU A 195 9.69 5.37 11.92
CA LEU A 195 8.29 5.70 11.85
C LEU A 195 8.14 7.07 11.16
N CYS A 196 7.29 7.13 10.16
CA CYS A 196 6.91 8.35 9.46
C CYS A 196 5.52 8.80 9.92
N ALA A 197 5.21 10.09 9.70
CA ALA A 197 3.89 10.62 10.00
C ALA A 197 3.44 11.63 8.93
N ALA A 198 2.13 11.63 8.66
CA ALA A 198 1.50 12.61 7.78
C ALA A 198 0.11 12.96 8.31
N SER A 199 -0.38 14.16 7.99
CA SER A 199 -1.80 14.47 8.26
C SER A 199 -2.70 13.58 7.39
N PRO A 200 -3.94 13.25 7.85
CA PRO A 200 -4.90 12.47 7.05
C PRO A 200 -5.15 13.08 5.67
N ALA A 201 -5.31 14.39 5.59
CA ALA A 201 -5.50 15.09 4.31
C ALA A 201 -4.31 14.95 3.35
N ARG A 202 -3.08 14.87 3.88
CA ARG A 202 -1.88 14.70 3.07
C ARG A 202 -1.75 13.27 2.54
N LEU A 203 -1.99 12.27 3.38
CA LEU A 203 -2.03 10.88 2.95
C LEU A 203 -3.15 10.66 1.93
N ALA A 204 -4.37 11.14 2.21
CA ALA A 204 -5.50 11.05 1.29
C ALA A 204 -5.22 11.69 -0.07
N ARG A 205 -4.53 12.84 -0.12
CA ARG A 205 -4.13 13.46 -1.38
C ARG A 205 -3.13 12.60 -2.16
N ALA A 206 -2.19 11.95 -1.49
CA ALA A 206 -1.22 11.06 -2.13
C ALA A 206 -1.88 9.75 -2.60
N ALA A 207 -2.84 9.22 -1.83
CA ALA A 207 -3.59 8.01 -2.14
C ALA A 207 -4.66 8.19 -3.23
N ARG A 208 -5.17 9.43 -3.42
CA ARG A 208 -6.16 9.78 -4.48
C ARG A 208 -5.52 10.40 -5.72
N ALA A 209 -4.22 10.33 -5.84
CA ALA A 209 -3.52 10.82 -7.02
C ALA A 209 -3.91 9.98 -8.25
N LYS A 210 -4.01 10.64 -9.40
CA LYS A 210 -4.30 9.92 -10.65
C LYS A 210 -3.25 8.84 -10.89
N GLY A 211 -3.67 7.60 -10.98
CA GLY A 211 -2.82 6.42 -11.15
C GLY A 211 -2.75 5.48 -9.95
N THR A 212 -3.42 5.82 -8.82
CA THR A 212 -3.48 4.94 -7.65
C THR A 212 -4.76 4.11 -7.60
N ASP A 213 -5.79 4.44 -8.39
CA ASP A 213 -7.15 3.91 -8.31
C ASP A 213 -7.69 3.85 -6.86
N HIS A 214 -7.08 4.66 -5.98
CA HIS A 214 -7.34 4.73 -4.55
C HIS A 214 -7.23 3.37 -3.84
N ASP A 215 -6.28 2.57 -4.30
CA ASP A 215 -6.07 1.21 -3.83
C ASP A 215 -5.55 1.15 -2.40
N VAL A 216 -6.24 0.39 -1.58
CA VAL A 216 -5.85 0.10 -0.19
C VAL A 216 -6.14 -1.35 0.16
N ILE A 217 -5.34 -1.93 1.06
CA ILE A 217 -5.58 -3.26 1.63
C ILE A 217 -5.73 -3.11 3.13
N LEU A 218 -6.91 -3.40 3.64
CA LEU A 218 -7.22 -3.47 5.05
C LEU A 218 -6.78 -4.84 5.58
N VAL A 219 -5.85 -4.87 6.54
CA VAL A 219 -5.36 -6.11 7.13
C VAL A 219 -6.02 -6.31 8.48
N TYR A 220 -6.51 -7.53 8.73
CA TYR A 220 -7.15 -7.89 9.98
C TYR A 220 -6.19 -8.75 10.79
N ASN A 221 -5.70 -8.17 11.88
CA ASN A 221 -4.98 -8.95 12.87
C ASN A 221 -6.03 -9.68 13.72
N ASP A 222 -6.12 -10.99 13.56
CA ASP A 222 -6.79 -11.81 14.56
C ASP A 222 -5.99 -11.66 15.85
N TYR A 223 -6.50 -10.86 16.78
CA TYR A 223 -5.98 -10.86 18.14
C TYR A 223 -6.28 -12.23 18.73
N ARG A 224 -5.32 -13.14 18.60
CA ARG A 224 -5.25 -14.36 19.41
C ARG A 224 -4.52 -14.08 20.72
#